data_056752470402b79a55ecb6ef83775f99
#
_entry.id   056752470402b79a55ecb6ef83775f99
#
_cell.length_a   1.000
_cell.length_b   1.000
_cell.length_c   1.000
_cell.angle_alpha   90.00
_cell.angle_beta   90.00
_cell.angle_gamma   90.00
#
_symmetry.space_group_name_H-M   'P 1'
#
loop_
_entity.id
_entity.type
_entity.pdbx_description
1 polymer ?
#
loop_
_entity_poly.entity_id
_entity_poly.type
_entity_poly.pdbx_seq_one_letter_code
_entity_poly.pdbx_strand_id
1 'polypeptide(L)'
;MRKIMTAVLAVVLMTAILSGCNQTAEKKQDSSVQVYSISGENEYFSLSNGVIVLNTEEEVLYGGVLEEKDPALSEIKDFTTTFYVMDGEVRHELLTVSVVDQTGGSAHVAGDTGKISGANILHGAEAKDWVNHLYFELKTTDLSGQ
;
A
#
# COMPACT_ATOMS: atom_id res chain seq x y z
N MET A 1 -63.33 -38.12 2.18
CA MET A 1 -63.02 -36.68 2.27
C MET A 1 -62.07 -36.32 3.40
N ARG A 2 -62.07 -36.97 4.56
CA ARG A 2 -61.09 -36.63 5.68
C ARG A 2 -59.59 -36.87 5.36
N LYS A 3 -59.27 -37.87 4.56
CA LYS A 3 -57.87 -38.20 4.24
C LYS A 3 -57.20 -37.22 3.24
N ILE A 4 -58.00 -36.59 2.38
CA ILE A 4 -57.54 -35.65 1.38
C ILE A 4 -57.25 -34.30 2.06
N MET A 5 -58.06 -33.90 3.04
CA MET A 5 -57.83 -32.68 3.79
C MET A 5 -56.50 -32.70 4.62
N THR A 6 -56.17 -33.88 5.17
CA THR A 6 -54.96 -34.05 5.95
C THR A 6 -53.71 -33.99 5.08
N ALA A 7 -53.78 -34.53 3.87
CA ALA A 7 -52.67 -34.45 2.91
C ALA A 7 -52.43 -33.02 2.38
N VAL A 8 -53.50 -32.27 2.12
CA VAL A 8 -53.41 -30.90 1.66
C VAL A 8 -52.84 -29.98 2.77
N LEU A 9 -53.23 -30.22 4.03
CA LEU A 9 -52.72 -29.48 5.16
C LEU A 9 -51.20 -29.73 5.39
N ALA A 10 -50.76 -30.96 5.21
CA ALA A 10 -49.34 -31.32 5.32
C ALA A 10 -48.49 -30.68 4.22
N VAL A 11 -49.02 -30.59 3.00
CA VAL A 11 -48.32 -29.93 1.88
C VAL A 11 -48.24 -28.41 2.08
N VAL A 12 -49.30 -27.78 2.61
CA VAL A 12 -49.29 -26.35 2.92
C VAL A 12 -48.33 -26.03 4.06
N LEU A 13 -48.20 -26.90 5.07
CA LEU A 13 -47.21 -26.71 6.13
C LEU A 13 -45.76 -26.88 5.64
N MET A 14 -45.50 -27.82 4.72
CA MET A 14 -44.16 -27.98 4.15
C MET A 14 -43.73 -26.79 3.26
N THR A 15 -44.64 -26.16 2.54
CA THR A 15 -44.30 -24.96 1.75
C THR A 15 -44.07 -23.73 2.61
N ALA A 16 -44.64 -23.62 3.80
CA ALA A 16 -44.42 -22.52 4.72
C ALA A 16 -43.02 -22.58 5.38
N ILE A 17 -42.42 -23.76 5.52
CA ILE A 17 -41.09 -23.93 6.10
C ILE A 17 -39.99 -23.60 5.09
N LEU A 18 -40.24 -23.68 3.79
CA LEU A 18 -39.27 -23.35 2.73
C LEU A 18 -39.22 -21.87 2.41
N SER A 19 -40.13 -21.04 2.90
CA SER A 19 -40.16 -19.60 2.67
C SER A 19 -39.43 -18.79 3.76
N GLY A 20 -38.84 -19.44 4.76
CA GLY A 20 -38.28 -18.80 5.96
C GLY A 20 -36.77 -18.65 5.98
N CYS A 21 -36.08 -18.89 4.89
CA CYS A 21 -34.61 -18.62 4.81
C CYS A 21 -34.30 -17.74 3.59
N ASN A 22 -34.85 -16.54 3.58
CA ASN A 22 -34.18 -15.43 2.90
C ASN A 22 -33.13 -14.85 3.88
N GLN A 23 -32.13 -15.64 4.20
CA GLN A 23 -30.87 -15.08 4.64
C GLN A 23 -30.37 -14.32 3.42
N THR A 24 -30.58 -13.01 3.44
CA THR A 24 -29.69 -12.10 2.74
C THR A 24 -28.31 -12.50 3.23
N ALA A 25 -27.58 -13.25 2.43
CA ALA A 25 -26.14 -13.37 2.62
C ALA A 25 -25.64 -11.94 2.47
N GLU A 26 -25.48 -11.24 3.62
CA GLU A 26 -24.52 -10.18 3.67
C GLU A 26 -23.26 -10.82 3.09
N LYS A 27 -22.87 -10.38 1.89
CA LYS A 27 -21.52 -10.57 1.43
C LYS A 27 -20.68 -10.01 2.57
N LYS A 28 -20.17 -10.87 3.44
CA LYS A 28 -18.99 -10.56 4.22
C LYS A 28 -18.01 -10.12 3.15
N GLN A 29 -17.82 -8.82 3.04
CA GLN A 29 -16.75 -8.24 2.29
C GLN A 29 -15.53 -8.82 3.01
N ASP A 30 -14.88 -9.77 2.35
CA ASP A 30 -13.69 -10.41 2.86
C ASP A 30 -12.67 -9.27 2.90
N SER A 31 -12.53 -8.65 4.07
CA SER A 31 -11.57 -7.59 4.30
C SER A 31 -10.20 -8.24 4.43
N SER A 32 -9.74 -8.80 3.31
CA SER A 32 -8.41 -9.35 3.22
C SER A 32 -7.40 -8.20 3.30
N VAL A 33 -6.71 -8.11 4.41
CA VAL A 33 -5.54 -7.25 4.53
C VAL A 33 -4.39 -7.92 3.78
N GLN A 34 -3.81 -7.19 2.83
CA GLN A 34 -2.61 -7.62 2.12
C GLN A 34 -1.43 -6.79 2.62
N VAL A 35 -0.31 -7.46 2.88
CA VAL A 35 0.91 -6.82 3.39
C VAL A 35 2.08 -7.22 2.50
N TYR A 36 2.82 -6.22 2.03
CA TYR A 36 4.00 -6.39 1.19
C TYR A 36 5.19 -5.73 1.87
N SER A 37 6.33 -6.41 1.85
CA SER A 37 7.61 -5.85 2.31
C SER A 37 8.34 -5.20 1.14
N ILE A 38 8.97 -4.07 1.42
CA ILE A 38 9.82 -3.34 0.46
C ILE A 38 11.24 -3.38 0.97
N SER A 39 12.16 -3.79 0.12
CA SER A 39 13.59 -3.66 0.35
C SER A 39 14.31 -3.58 -0.99
N GLY A 40 15.48 -2.95 -0.99
CA GLY A 40 16.31 -2.85 -2.17
C GLY A 40 17.69 -2.30 -1.82
N GLU A 41 18.65 -2.51 -2.70
CA GLU A 41 19.98 -1.96 -2.53
C GLU A 41 20.66 -1.72 -3.88
N ASN A 42 21.62 -0.80 -3.89
CA ASN A 42 22.57 -0.59 -4.95
C ASN A 42 23.96 -0.32 -4.36
N GLU A 43 24.88 0.21 -5.14
CA GLU A 43 26.23 0.54 -4.67
C GLU A 43 26.28 1.74 -3.70
N TYR A 44 25.29 2.64 -3.74
CA TYR A 44 25.23 3.88 -2.98
C TYR A 44 24.48 3.78 -1.67
N PHE A 45 23.37 3.03 -1.65
CA PHE A 45 22.50 2.93 -0.48
C PHE A 45 21.78 1.59 -0.40
N SER A 46 21.22 1.30 0.78
CA SER A 46 20.23 0.24 0.99
C SER A 46 18.96 0.81 1.60
N LEU A 47 17.82 0.22 1.21
CA LEU A 47 16.49 0.47 1.74
C LEU A 47 15.96 -0.80 2.38
N SER A 48 15.52 -0.72 3.62
CA SER A 48 15.03 -1.87 4.37
C SER A 48 13.76 -1.54 5.15
N ASN A 49 13.02 -2.58 5.58
CA ASN A 49 11.85 -2.44 6.44
C ASN A 49 10.71 -1.58 5.88
N GLY A 50 10.66 -1.37 4.56
CA GLY A 50 9.52 -0.75 3.93
C GLY A 50 8.31 -1.71 3.92
N VAL A 51 7.11 -1.17 4.05
CA VAL A 51 5.87 -1.96 4.12
C VAL A 51 4.75 -1.26 3.38
N ILE A 52 4.00 -2.03 2.61
CA ILE A 52 2.72 -1.61 2.07
C ILE A 52 1.62 -2.47 2.68
N VAL A 53 0.59 -1.83 3.17
CA VAL A 53 -0.62 -2.47 3.69
C VAL A 53 -1.79 -2.03 2.86
N LEU A 54 -2.53 -2.99 2.33
CA LEU A 54 -3.76 -2.76 1.58
C LEU A 54 -4.93 -3.40 2.32
N ASN A 55 -5.95 -2.65 2.56
CA ASN A 55 -7.24 -3.14 3.00
C ASN A 55 -8.35 -2.43 2.24
N THR A 56 -9.61 -2.79 2.50
CA THR A 56 -10.76 -2.23 1.78
C THR A 56 -11.06 -0.77 2.10
N GLU A 57 -10.46 -0.20 3.13
CA GLU A 57 -10.75 1.15 3.63
C GLU A 57 -9.56 2.08 3.49
N GLU A 58 -8.35 1.55 3.62
CA GLU A 58 -7.13 2.35 3.68
C GLU A 58 -5.95 1.62 3.02
N GLU A 59 -5.15 2.36 2.31
CA GLU A 59 -3.85 1.96 1.80
C GLU A 59 -2.76 2.70 2.59
N VAL A 60 -1.70 1.98 2.97
CA VAL A 60 -0.58 2.54 3.73
C VAL A 60 0.72 2.20 3.01
N LEU A 61 1.53 3.20 2.74
CA LEU A 61 2.92 3.04 2.34
C LEU A 61 3.82 3.61 3.44
N TYR A 62 4.60 2.76 4.06
CA TYR A 62 5.74 3.13 4.88
C TYR A 62 7.02 2.81 4.10
N GLY A 63 7.81 3.84 3.80
CA GLY A 63 8.95 3.70 2.91
C GLY A 63 10.11 2.91 3.51
N GLY A 64 10.20 2.82 4.83
CA GLY A 64 11.24 2.08 5.52
C GLY A 64 12.44 2.94 5.92
N VAL A 65 13.57 2.29 6.11
CA VAL A 65 14.81 2.91 6.57
C VAL A 65 15.84 2.90 5.44
N LEU A 66 16.37 4.07 5.16
CA LEU A 66 17.45 4.28 4.21
C LEU A 66 18.79 4.29 4.95
N GLU A 67 19.77 3.57 4.44
CA GLU A 67 21.13 3.53 4.95
C GLU A 67 22.10 3.83 3.81
N GLU A 68 23.05 4.75 4.05
CA GLU A 68 24.10 5.04 3.09
C GLU A 68 25.16 3.93 3.07
N LYS A 69 25.67 3.64 1.89
CA LYS A 69 26.76 2.67 1.66
C LYS A 69 28.01 3.39 1.11
N ASP A 70 27.82 4.49 0.39
CA ASP A 70 28.90 5.28 -0.18
C ASP A 70 29.17 6.52 0.68
N PRO A 71 30.40 6.71 1.18
CA PRO A 71 30.80 7.91 1.94
C PRO A 71 30.54 9.23 1.21
N ALA A 72 30.45 9.25 -0.11
CA ALA A 72 30.10 10.45 -0.87
C ALA A 72 28.72 11.01 -0.53
N LEU A 73 27.79 10.17 -0.04
CA LEU A 73 26.48 10.60 0.41
C LEU A 73 26.48 11.27 1.79
N SER A 74 27.62 11.28 2.52
CA SER A 74 27.75 11.97 3.80
C SER A 74 28.06 13.47 3.67
N GLU A 75 28.42 13.94 2.46
CA GLU A 75 28.78 15.33 2.18
C GLU A 75 27.79 16.04 1.27
N ILE A 76 26.49 15.83 1.51
CA ILE A 76 25.41 16.44 0.71
C ILE A 76 24.76 17.60 1.48
N LYS A 77 24.25 18.57 0.74
CA LYS A 77 23.51 19.71 1.28
C LYS A 77 22.04 19.40 1.51
N ASP A 78 21.44 18.75 0.56
CA ASP A 78 20.05 18.34 0.60
C ASP A 78 19.83 17.05 -0.18
N PHE A 79 18.75 16.37 0.16
CA PHE A 79 18.30 15.22 -0.62
C PHE A 79 16.78 15.12 -0.63
N THR A 80 16.28 14.46 -1.66
CA THR A 80 14.86 14.10 -1.80
C THR A 80 14.74 12.63 -2.12
N THR A 81 13.91 11.93 -1.36
CA THR A 81 13.49 10.56 -1.64
C THR A 81 12.10 10.56 -2.23
N THR A 82 11.87 9.75 -3.25
CA THR A 82 10.55 9.62 -3.88
C THR A 82 10.25 8.17 -4.17
N PHE A 83 9.12 7.68 -3.65
CA PHE A 83 8.48 6.45 -4.10
C PHE A 83 7.49 6.79 -5.19
N TYR A 84 7.54 6.06 -6.30
CA TYR A 84 6.61 6.24 -7.41
C TYR A 84 6.31 4.93 -8.12
N VAL A 85 5.18 4.89 -8.81
CA VAL A 85 4.80 3.81 -9.72
C VAL A 85 4.73 4.33 -11.14
N MET A 86 4.96 3.46 -12.11
CA MET A 86 4.80 3.75 -13.53
C MET A 86 3.55 3.06 -14.05
N ASP A 87 2.67 3.84 -14.69
CA ASP A 87 1.56 3.35 -15.51
C ASP A 87 1.84 3.71 -16.97
N GLY A 88 2.39 2.75 -17.71
CA GLY A 88 2.97 3.00 -19.01
C GLY A 88 4.12 4.02 -18.92
N GLU A 89 3.94 5.18 -19.56
CA GLU A 89 4.91 6.31 -19.51
C GLU A 89 4.58 7.34 -18.43
N VAL A 90 3.47 7.17 -17.70
CA VAL A 90 3.03 8.12 -16.67
C VAL A 90 3.63 7.74 -15.32
N ARG A 91 4.33 8.69 -14.70
CA ARG A 91 4.87 8.57 -13.34
C ARG A 91 3.83 9.10 -12.33
N HIS A 92 3.47 8.27 -11.35
CA HIS A 92 2.63 8.64 -10.23
C HIS A 92 3.46 8.62 -8.95
N GLU A 93 3.73 9.80 -8.40
CA GLU A 93 4.46 9.92 -7.13
C GLU A 93 3.55 9.59 -5.96
N LEU A 94 4.01 8.69 -5.10
CA LEU A 94 3.26 8.20 -3.94
C LEU A 94 3.69 8.90 -2.65
N LEU A 95 4.99 8.98 -2.42
CA LEU A 95 5.56 9.55 -1.22
C LEU A 95 6.86 10.27 -1.57
N THR A 96 6.96 11.55 -1.24
CA THR A 96 8.17 12.36 -1.42
C THR A 96 8.55 13.00 -0.10
N VAL A 97 9.80 12.82 0.32
CA VAL A 97 10.38 13.44 1.50
C VAL A 97 11.65 14.18 1.11
N SER A 98 11.74 15.45 1.51
CA SER A 98 12.91 16.28 1.27
C SER A 98 13.55 16.70 2.59
N VAL A 99 14.86 16.59 2.66
CA VAL A 99 15.68 17.01 3.80
C VAL A 99 16.68 18.04 3.31
N VAL A 100 16.70 19.19 4.00
CA VAL A 100 17.62 20.29 3.69
C VAL A 100 18.37 20.65 4.94
N ASP A 101 19.70 20.65 4.87
CA ASP A 101 20.51 21.21 5.96
C ASP A 101 20.44 22.74 5.94
N GLN A 102 19.90 23.32 7.03
CA GLN A 102 19.78 24.76 7.21
C GLN A 102 20.93 25.34 8.04
N THR A 103 21.81 24.50 8.54
CA THR A 103 22.88 24.90 9.46
C THR A 103 24.23 25.17 8.75
N GLY A 104 24.33 24.82 7.47
CA GLY A 104 25.54 24.90 6.66
C GLY A 104 26.50 23.73 6.89
N GLY A 105 25.98 22.63 7.48
CA GLY A 105 26.66 21.35 7.59
C GLY A 105 26.38 20.45 6.40
N SER A 106 26.24 19.15 6.67
CA SER A 106 25.81 18.15 5.68
C SER A 106 24.54 17.44 6.14
N ALA A 107 23.66 17.16 5.20
CA ALA A 107 22.54 16.27 5.42
C ALA A 107 23.00 14.80 5.34
N HIS A 108 22.50 13.95 6.23
CA HIS A 108 22.78 12.52 6.20
C HIS A 108 21.68 11.79 5.46
N VAL A 109 22.05 11.00 4.44
CA VAL A 109 21.14 10.17 3.65
C VAL A 109 20.76 8.90 4.43
N ALA A 110 20.52 9.01 5.72
CA ALA A 110 20.15 7.89 6.56
C ALA A 110 18.90 8.22 7.38
N GLY A 111 18.03 7.23 7.56
CA GLY A 111 16.87 7.36 8.43
C GLY A 111 15.55 6.96 7.77
N ASP A 112 14.48 7.37 8.41
CA ASP A 112 13.10 7.07 8.00
C ASP A 112 12.74 7.82 6.71
N THR A 113 12.24 7.10 5.72
CA THR A 113 11.82 7.65 4.42
C THR A 113 10.36 8.14 4.43
N GLY A 114 9.69 8.09 5.57
CA GLY A 114 8.35 8.60 5.75
C GLY A 114 7.23 7.58 5.54
N LYS A 115 6.02 8.07 5.78
CA LYS A 115 4.78 7.29 5.69
C LYS A 115 3.68 8.13 5.03
N ILE A 116 2.87 7.49 4.21
CA ILE A 116 1.60 8.03 3.71
C ILE A 116 0.49 7.00 3.89
N SER A 117 -0.74 7.46 4.13
CA SER A 117 -1.91 6.61 4.13
C SER A 117 -3.13 7.34 3.58
N GLY A 118 -4.05 6.59 2.98
CA GLY A 118 -5.28 7.12 2.39
C GLY A 118 -6.08 6.06 1.64
N ALA A 119 -7.24 6.43 1.16
CA ALA A 119 -8.16 5.49 0.53
C ALA A 119 -7.76 5.10 -0.92
N ASN A 120 -6.81 5.78 -1.54
CA ASN A 120 -6.42 5.53 -2.94
C ASN A 120 -5.03 6.12 -3.24
N ILE A 121 -4.04 5.81 -2.40
CA ILE A 121 -2.68 6.32 -2.61
C ILE A 121 -1.98 5.66 -3.82
N LEU A 122 -2.43 4.48 -4.20
CA LEU A 122 -1.87 3.70 -5.30
C LEU A 122 -2.60 3.94 -6.64
N HIS A 123 -3.42 4.98 -6.71
CA HIS A 123 -4.12 5.43 -7.92
C HIS A 123 -4.98 4.34 -8.58
N GLY A 124 -5.57 3.44 -7.77
CA GLY A 124 -6.44 2.37 -8.25
C GLY A 124 -5.74 1.23 -8.98
N ALA A 125 -4.41 1.22 -9.03
CA ALA A 125 -3.66 0.08 -9.54
C ALA A 125 -3.90 -1.14 -8.66
N GLU A 126 -4.15 -2.30 -9.27
CA GLU A 126 -4.24 -3.53 -8.50
C GLU A 126 -2.86 -3.87 -7.90
N ALA A 127 -2.85 -4.42 -6.69
CA ALA A 127 -1.62 -4.74 -5.96
C ALA A 127 -0.59 -5.52 -6.79
N LYS A 128 -1.06 -6.43 -7.63
CA LYS A 128 -0.20 -7.23 -8.52
C LYS A 128 0.55 -6.39 -9.57
N ASP A 129 -0.01 -5.25 -9.97
CA ASP A 129 0.52 -4.45 -11.08
C ASP A 129 1.65 -3.54 -10.59
N TRP A 130 1.55 -3.00 -9.37
CA TRP A 130 2.57 -2.08 -8.86
C TRP A 130 3.63 -2.74 -7.98
N VAL A 131 3.39 -3.93 -7.43
CA VAL A 131 4.44 -4.69 -6.71
C VAL A 131 5.71 -4.86 -7.54
N ASN A 132 5.57 -4.98 -8.88
CA ASN A 132 6.70 -5.08 -9.80
C ASN A 132 7.12 -3.75 -10.44
N HIS A 133 6.39 -2.66 -10.18
CA HIS A 133 6.58 -1.35 -10.80
C HIS A 133 6.70 -0.22 -9.78
N LEU A 134 6.98 -0.56 -8.52
CA LEU A 134 7.33 0.40 -7.48
C LEU A 134 8.82 0.73 -7.61
N TYR A 135 9.10 2.01 -7.73
CA TYR A 135 10.43 2.55 -7.84
C TYR A 135 10.74 3.44 -6.65
N PHE A 136 12.00 3.46 -6.25
CA PHE A 136 12.56 4.39 -5.29
C PHE A 136 13.65 5.23 -5.96
N GLU A 137 13.57 6.54 -5.82
CA GLU A 137 14.52 7.50 -6.35
C GLU A 137 15.12 8.31 -5.20
N LEU A 138 16.43 8.47 -5.18
CA LEU A 138 17.16 9.37 -4.33
C LEU A 138 17.83 10.43 -5.21
N LYS A 139 17.47 11.69 -4.98
CA LYS A 139 18.15 12.86 -5.57
C LYS A 139 18.92 13.58 -4.49
N THR A 140 20.16 13.93 -4.76
CA THR A 140 21.04 14.64 -3.84
C THR A 140 21.56 15.91 -4.50
N THR A 141 21.85 16.92 -3.68
CA THR A 141 22.60 18.11 -4.08
C THR A 141 23.84 18.16 -3.20
N ASP A 142 25.00 18.29 -3.80
CA ASP A 142 26.26 18.41 -3.07
C ASP A 142 26.42 19.80 -2.41
N LEU A 143 27.46 19.97 -1.58
CA LEU A 143 27.73 21.23 -0.90
C LEU A 143 28.09 22.37 -1.87
N SER A 144 28.45 22.06 -3.12
CA SER A 144 28.73 23.05 -4.18
C SER A 144 27.44 23.51 -4.89
N GLY A 145 26.32 22.83 -4.67
CA GLY A 145 25.02 23.15 -5.28
C GLY A 145 24.83 22.53 -6.67
N GLN A 146 25.55 21.45 -6.99
CA GLN A 146 25.45 20.68 -8.23
C GLN A 146 24.69 19.37 -8.02
#